data_fda2bef0b7e120d7af2dea6b4270a371
#
_entry.id   fda2bef0b7e120d7af2dea6b4270a371
#
_cell.length_a   1.000
_cell.length_b   1.000
_cell.length_c   1.000
_cell.angle_alpha   90.00
_cell.angle_beta   90.00
_cell.angle_gamma   90.00
#
_symmetry.space_group_name_H-M   'P 1'
#
loop_
_entity.id
_entity.type
_entity.pdbx_description
1 polymer ?
#
loop_
_entity_poly.entity_id
_entity_poly.type
_entity_poly.pdbx_seq_one_letter_code
_entity_poly.pdbx_strand_id
1 'polypeptide(L)'
;EYNKIAMNSFPNLKDAEIDAILTYINSVPDPSKAPAAGEGAGAAANVEADNSLLFGILTLILAVVALIMLQVNANLKKLADDKTGQPALEPIPFWRNKAYIAMVTVVLFVVGGYLTTKGAMAYGRSQDYQPEQPIYYSHAVHAGTNQINCQYCHTGAAQGKQATIPSVNVCMNCHQAINEYKGEKMYNEAGEEVDGTAEIKKLYKYAGFEEGKPWDPSKAKPIEWVRIHNLPDHVYFNHAQHVKAGQVACQTCHGEIQKMGEVKQFSDLSMGWCVNCHRETKVQFKDNGFYSIYEKYHADLKSGKIDSTKGITVEKIGGTECQKCHY
;
A
#
# COMPACT_ATOMS: atom_id res chain seq x y z
N GLU A 1 -31.56 6.18 -2.59
CA GLU A 1 -32.16 7.31 -3.38
C GLU A 1 -31.01 8.24 -3.74
N TYR A 2 -30.52 8.15 -4.97
CA TYR A 2 -29.53 9.09 -5.48
C TYR A 2 -30.19 10.47 -5.58
N ASN A 3 -29.65 11.43 -4.87
CA ASN A 3 -30.01 12.84 -5.04
C ASN A 3 -29.85 13.16 -6.53
N LYS A 4 -30.95 13.51 -7.19
CA LYS A 4 -30.96 13.87 -8.62
C LYS A 4 -30.16 15.16 -8.80
N ILE A 5 -28.85 15.03 -8.94
CA ILE A 5 -28.03 16.12 -9.44
C ILE A 5 -28.40 16.24 -10.91
N ALA A 6 -28.97 17.37 -11.29
CA ALA A 6 -29.30 17.65 -12.68
C ALA A 6 -27.99 17.58 -13.48
N MET A 7 -27.87 16.58 -14.35
CA MET A 7 -26.78 16.53 -15.32
C MET A 7 -26.85 17.79 -16.20
N ASN A 8 -25.69 18.36 -16.52
CA ASN A 8 -25.62 19.45 -17.48
C ASN A 8 -26.28 18.99 -18.79
N SER A 9 -27.18 19.80 -19.31
CA SER A 9 -27.77 19.52 -20.63
C SER A 9 -26.70 19.59 -21.71
N PHE A 10 -26.67 18.60 -22.58
CA PHE A 10 -25.80 18.55 -23.75
C PHE A 10 -26.63 18.88 -25.00
N PRO A 11 -26.97 20.17 -25.24
CA PRO A 11 -27.93 20.56 -26.28
C PRO A 11 -27.43 20.27 -27.72
N ASN A 12 -26.17 19.94 -27.87
CA ASN A 12 -25.55 19.71 -29.18
C ASN A 12 -25.47 18.21 -29.56
N LEU A 13 -25.85 17.27 -28.66
CA LEU A 13 -25.89 15.86 -28.98
C LEU A 13 -27.19 15.51 -29.69
N LYS A 14 -27.07 14.84 -30.84
CA LYS A 14 -28.19 14.30 -31.59
C LYS A 14 -28.66 12.99 -30.94
N ASP A 15 -29.95 12.67 -31.07
CA ASP A 15 -30.54 11.45 -30.49
C ASP A 15 -29.74 10.18 -30.89
N ALA A 16 -29.28 10.10 -32.15
CA ALA A 16 -28.47 8.99 -32.62
C ALA A 16 -27.10 8.87 -31.94
N GLU A 17 -26.52 9.98 -31.50
CA GLU A 17 -25.23 9.99 -30.76
C GLU A 17 -25.48 9.57 -29.30
N ILE A 18 -26.62 9.97 -28.73
CA ILE A 18 -27.05 9.53 -27.39
C ILE A 18 -27.29 8.02 -27.40
N ASP A 19 -28.00 7.49 -28.41
CA ASP A 19 -28.26 6.06 -28.55
C ASP A 19 -26.97 5.26 -28.74
N ALA A 20 -26.01 5.80 -29.49
CA ALA A 20 -24.68 5.18 -29.66
C ALA A 20 -23.91 5.13 -28.31
N ILE A 21 -23.95 6.19 -27.51
CA ILE A 21 -23.33 6.23 -26.17
C ILE A 21 -24.01 5.24 -25.25
N LEU A 22 -25.33 5.19 -25.19
CA LEU A 22 -26.08 4.25 -24.38
C LEU A 22 -25.82 2.80 -24.78
N THR A 23 -25.75 2.53 -26.09
CA THR A 23 -25.39 1.20 -26.63
C THR A 23 -23.98 0.80 -26.20
N TYR A 24 -23.01 1.72 -26.28
CA TYR A 24 -21.66 1.49 -25.81
C TYR A 24 -21.61 1.21 -24.30
N ILE A 25 -22.27 2.03 -23.48
CA ILE A 25 -22.33 1.83 -22.02
C ILE A 25 -22.92 0.45 -21.69
N ASN A 26 -23.98 0.04 -22.36
CA ASN A 26 -24.63 -1.26 -22.16
C ASN A 26 -23.78 -2.45 -22.69
N SER A 27 -22.87 -2.21 -23.62
CA SER A 27 -21.97 -3.23 -24.17
C SER A 27 -20.71 -3.45 -23.33
N VAL A 28 -20.34 -2.47 -22.48
CA VAL A 28 -19.20 -2.60 -21.57
C VAL A 28 -19.61 -3.50 -20.41
N PRO A 29 -18.88 -4.61 -20.13
CA PRO A 29 -19.15 -5.43 -18.96
C PRO A 29 -19.10 -4.59 -17.69
N ASP A 30 -20.13 -4.68 -16.86
CA ASP A 30 -20.18 -3.99 -15.58
C ASP A 30 -18.95 -4.36 -14.73
N PRO A 31 -18.05 -3.41 -14.44
CA PRO A 31 -16.85 -3.71 -13.68
C PRO A 31 -17.14 -4.20 -12.26
N SER A 32 -18.37 -3.97 -11.73
CA SER A 32 -18.80 -4.50 -10.44
C SER A 32 -19.15 -6.01 -10.51
N LYS A 33 -19.40 -6.52 -11.74
CA LYS A 33 -19.68 -7.93 -12.03
C LYS A 33 -18.48 -8.68 -12.61
N ALA A 34 -17.33 -8.02 -12.75
CA ALA A 34 -16.09 -8.74 -13.02
C ALA A 34 -15.91 -9.75 -11.87
N PRO A 35 -15.69 -11.06 -12.17
CA PRO A 35 -15.38 -12.02 -11.11
C PRO A 35 -14.23 -11.43 -10.33
N ALA A 36 -14.42 -11.34 -9.01
CA ALA A 36 -13.36 -10.92 -8.09
C ALA A 36 -12.11 -11.65 -8.55
N ALA A 37 -11.08 -10.90 -8.94
CA ALA A 37 -9.82 -11.44 -9.43
C ALA A 37 -9.46 -12.54 -8.45
N GLY A 38 -9.38 -13.78 -8.96
CA GLY A 38 -9.34 -14.97 -8.14
C GLY A 38 -8.40 -14.77 -6.98
N GLU A 39 -8.73 -15.33 -5.84
CA GLU A 39 -7.93 -15.43 -4.64
C GLU A 39 -6.54 -16.00 -4.97
N GLY A 40 -5.75 -15.21 -5.68
CA GLY A 40 -4.35 -15.38 -5.99
C GLY A 40 -3.61 -14.63 -4.93
N ALA A 41 -3.36 -15.31 -3.81
CA ALA A 41 -2.22 -15.12 -2.90
C ALA A 41 -1.68 -13.68 -2.75
N GLY A 42 -2.56 -12.71 -2.55
CA GLY A 42 -2.24 -11.58 -1.73
C GLY A 42 -2.65 -12.01 -0.32
N ALA A 43 -1.75 -12.63 0.43
CA ALA A 43 -1.92 -12.68 1.86
C ALA A 43 -2.17 -11.24 2.29
N ALA A 44 -3.43 -10.89 2.51
CA ALA A 44 -3.77 -9.74 3.29
C ALA A 44 -2.97 -9.95 4.57
N ALA A 45 -1.87 -9.22 4.70
CA ALA A 45 -1.24 -9.08 5.98
C ALA A 45 -2.36 -8.52 6.85
N ASN A 46 -2.97 -9.41 7.64
CA ASN A 46 -3.78 -8.97 8.74
C ASN A 46 -2.88 -7.96 9.46
N VAL A 47 -3.32 -6.73 9.50
CA VAL A 47 -2.78 -5.75 10.43
C VAL A 47 -3.27 -6.23 11.79
N GLU A 48 -2.68 -7.33 12.29
CA GLU A 48 -2.68 -7.63 13.68
C GLU A 48 -2.03 -6.41 14.35
N ALA A 49 -2.76 -5.81 15.27
CA ALA A 49 -2.21 -4.73 16.07
C ALA A 49 -0.83 -5.18 16.53
N ASP A 50 0.21 -4.44 16.17
CA ASP A 50 1.60 -4.80 16.46
C ASP A 50 1.83 -4.71 17.96
N ASN A 51 1.53 -5.82 18.63
CA ASN A 51 1.72 -5.98 20.08
C ASN A 51 3.18 -6.31 20.43
N SER A 52 4.11 -6.19 19.45
CA SER A 52 5.52 -6.54 19.63
C SER A 52 6.17 -5.76 20.77
N LEU A 53 5.80 -4.48 20.90
CA LEU A 53 6.28 -3.62 21.99
C LEU A 53 5.75 -4.10 23.36
N LEU A 54 4.48 -4.47 23.42
CA LEU A 54 3.84 -4.99 24.67
C LEU A 54 4.47 -6.33 25.07
N PHE A 55 4.67 -7.26 24.12
CA PHE A 55 5.36 -8.52 24.36
C PHE A 55 6.83 -8.32 24.71
N GLY A 56 7.50 -7.35 24.10
CA GLY A 56 8.87 -6.97 24.43
C GLY A 56 9.01 -6.48 25.89
N ILE A 57 8.13 -5.58 26.31
CA ILE A 57 8.09 -5.08 27.70
C ILE A 57 7.77 -6.21 28.68
N LEU A 58 6.77 -7.04 28.38
CA LEU A 58 6.41 -8.18 29.21
C LEU A 58 7.57 -9.16 29.37
N THR A 59 8.27 -9.47 28.29
CA THR A 59 9.45 -10.35 28.30
C THR A 59 10.57 -9.76 29.13
N LEU A 60 10.81 -8.45 29.05
CA LEU A 60 11.81 -7.76 29.87
C LEU A 60 11.45 -7.84 31.36
N ILE A 61 10.20 -7.57 31.71
CA ILE A 61 9.71 -7.67 33.09
C ILE A 61 9.92 -9.10 33.64
N LEU A 62 9.52 -10.12 32.87
CA LEU A 62 9.70 -11.52 33.25
C LEU A 62 11.17 -11.89 33.45
N ALA A 63 12.06 -11.39 32.59
CA ALA A 63 13.50 -11.59 32.72
C ALA A 63 14.07 -10.96 34.00
N VAL A 64 13.64 -9.74 34.31
CA VAL A 64 14.03 -9.06 35.57
C VAL A 64 13.53 -9.82 36.79
N VAL A 65 12.27 -10.27 36.80
CA VAL A 65 11.69 -11.07 37.88
C VAL A 65 12.46 -12.39 38.07
N ALA A 66 12.79 -13.06 36.96
CA ALA A 66 13.60 -14.29 37.03
C ALA A 66 14.99 -14.04 37.63
N LEU A 67 15.68 -12.96 37.30
CA LEU A 67 16.95 -12.59 37.93
C LEU A 67 16.83 -12.31 39.41
N ILE A 68 15.77 -11.60 39.82
CA ILE A 68 15.47 -11.35 41.25
C ILE A 68 15.23 -12.68 41.97
N MET A 69 14.43 -13.59 41.41
CA MET A 69 14.13 -14.89 41.99
C MET A 69 15.39 -15.76 42.16
N LEU A 70 16.28 -15.73 41.16
CA LEU A 70 17.57 -16.42 41.24
C LEU A 70 18.45 -15.86 42.38
N GLN A 71 18.47 -14.53 42.57
CA GLN A 71 19.22 -13.90 43.65
C GLN A 71 18.58 -14.22 45.03
N VAL A 72 17.26 -14.18 45.13
CA VAL A 72 16.53 -14.58 46.35
C VAL A 72 16.83 -16.04 46.71
N ASN A 73 16.78 -16.94 45.74
CA ASN A 73 17.11 -18.35 45.95
C ASN A 73 18.55 -18.56 46.46
N ALA A 74 19.52 -17.83 45.88
CA ALA A 74 20.92 -17.87 46.33
C ALA A 74 21.07 -17.38 47.80
N ASN A 75 20.34 -16.31 48.18
CA ASN A 75 20.34 -15.80 49.55
C ASN A 75 19.66 -16.75 50.53
N LEU A 76 18.53 -17.36 50.12
CA LEU A 76 17.83 -18.37 50.93
C LEU A 76 18.70 -19.60 51.17
N LYS A 77 19.44 -20.06 50.14
CA LYS A 77 20.37 -21.17 50.30
C LYS A 77 21.48 -20.85 51.31
N LYS A 78 22.06 -19.64 51.24
CA LYS A 78 23.03 -19.17 52.24
C LYS A 78 22.46 -19.24 53.65
N LEU A 79 21.26 -18.71 53.86
CA LEU A 79 20.60 -18.74 55.17
C LEU A 79 20.33 -20.17 55.68
N ALA A 80 20.03 -21.11 54.80
CA ALA A 80 19.84 -22.52 55.15
C ALA A 80 21.17 -23.18 55.52
N ASP A 81 22.24 -22.92 54.76
CA ASP A 81 23.58 -23.43 55.01
C ASP A 81 24.16 -22.89 56.37
N ASP A 82 23.95 -21.58 56.66
CA ASP A 82 24.33 -20.95 57.93
C ASP A 82 23.65 -21.60 59.13
N LYS A 83 22.36 -22.01 59.02
CA LYS A 83 21.63 -22.71 60.07
C LYS A 83 22.11 -24.15 60.32
N THR A 84 22.64 -24.79 59.28
CA THR A 84 23.11 -26.18 59.35
C THR A 84 24.60 -26.28 59.67
N GLY A 85 25.31 -25.15 59.91
CA GLY A 85 26.73 -25.10 60.20
C GLY A 85 27.65 -25.50 59.04
N GLN A 86 27.11 -25.51 57.84
CA GLN A 86 27.87 -25.75 56.61
C GLN A 86 28.61 -24.46 56.19
N PRO A 87 29.84 -24.56 55.62
CA PRO A 87 30.54 -23.38 55.13
C PRO A 87 29.77 -22.73 53.98
N ALA A 88 29.04 -21.65 54.27
CA ALA A 88 28.24 -20.93 53.31
C ALA A 88 29.13 -20.03 52.44
N LEU A 89 29.06 -20.20 51.12
CA LEU A 89 29.69 -19.28 50.19
C LEU A 89 28.89 -17.99 50.10
N GLU A 90 29.58 -16.85 50.18
CA GLU A 90 28.95 -15.54 49.98
C GLU A 90 28.29 -15.45 48.59
N PRO A 91 26.98 -15.15 48.49
CA PRO A 91 26.28 -15.04 47.22
C PRO A 91 26.84 -13.83 46.45
N ILE A 92 27.37 -14.10 45.25
CA ILE A 92 27.90 -13.05 44.38
C ILE A 92 26.72 -12.26 43.82
N PRO A 93 26.68 -10.92 43.98
CA PRO A 93 25.64 -10.08 43.37
C PRO A 93 25.59 -10.29 41.85
N PHE A 94 24.37 -10.25 41.26
CA PHE A 94 24.17 -10.56 39.85
C PHE A 94 25.03 -9.69 38.91
N TRP A 95 25.26 -8.42 39.26
CA TRP A 95 26.12 -7.50 38.49
C TRP A 95 27.63 -7.82 38.57
N ARG A 96 28.07 -8.73 39.42
CA ARG A 96 29.45 -9.25 39.50
C ARG A 96 29.56 -10.71 39.05
N ASN A 97 28.43 -11.36 38.79
CA ASN A 97 28.42 -12.74 38.36
C ASN A 97 28.71 -12.80 36.87
N LYS A 98 29.90 -13.40 36.54
CA LYS A 98 30.37 -13.51 35.14
C LYS A 98 29.37 -14.22 34.22
N ALA A 99 28.61 -15.20 34.71
CA ALA A 99 27.63 -15.92 33.94
C ALA A 99 26.44 -15.02 33.56
N TYR A 100 25.94 -14.19 34.46
CA TYR A 100 24.86 -13.24 34.17
C TYR A 100 25.31 -12.11 33.24
N ILE A 101 26.55 -11.60 33.48
CA ILE A 101 27.13 -10.59 32.56
C ILE A 101 27.25 -11.16 31.16
N ALA A 102 27.77 -12.37 31.02
CA ALA A 102 27.92 -13.03 29.72
C ALA A 102 26.54 -13.25 29.05
N MET A 103 25.54 -13.72 29.80
CA MET A 103 24.18 -13.92 29.30
C MET A 103 23.56 -12.59 28.80
N VAL A 104 23.62 -11.54 29.61
CA VAL A 104 23.09 -10.22 29.26
C VAL A 104 23.82 -9.66 28.01
N THR A 105 25.15 -9.82 27.95
CA THR A 105 25.94 -9.39 26.81
C THR A 105 25.53 -10.12 25.53
N VAL A 106 25.32 -11.45 25.60
CA VAL A 106 24.85 -12.23 24.44
C VAL A 106 23.46 -11.78 24.00
N VAL A 107 22.53 -11.58 24.94
CA VAL A 107 21.19 -11.10 24.63
C VAL A 107 21.24 -9.72 23.97
N LEU A 108 22.02 -8.78 24.52
CA LEU A 108 22.18 -7.44 23.92
C LEU A 108 22.82 -7.52 22.54
N PHE A 109 23.78 -8.41 22.34
CA PHE A 109 24.41 -8.60 21.04
C PHE A 109 23.42 -9.15 19.99
N VAL A 110 22.61 -10.15 20.38
CA VAL A 110 21.61 -10.75 19.50
C VAL A 110 20.50 -9.74 19.17
N VAL A 111 19.95 -9.06 20.18
CA VAL A 111 18.90 -8.07 20.00
C VAL A 111 19.43 -6.86 19.22
N GLY A 112 20.58 -6.36 19.60
CA GLY A 112 21.23 -5.24 18.90
C GLY A 112 21.56 -5.60 17.44
N GLY A 113 22.08 -6.79 17.19
CA GLY A 113 22.33 -7.30 15.85
C GLY A 113 21.05 -7.41 15.02
N TYR A 114 19.98 -7.94 15.60
CA TYR A 114 18.68 -8.02 14.96
C TYR A 114 18.13 -6.62 14.59
N LEU A 115 18.11 -5.70 15.55
CA LEU A 115 17.61 -4.33 15.31
C LEU A 115 18.44 -3.58 14.28
N THR A 116 19.77 -3.72 14.34
CA THR A 116 20.69 -3.11 13.37
C THR A 116 20.46 -3.67 11.97
N THR A 117 20.33 -4.98 11.84
CA THR A 117 20.06 -5.64 10.56
C THR A 117 18.71 -5.21 10.00
N LYS A 118 17.66 -5.19 10.84
CA LYS A 118 16.32 -4.74 10.45
C LYS A 118 16.34 -3.28 9.99
N GLY A 119 17.02 -2.40 10.74
CA GLY A 119 17.18 -0.99 10.38
C GLY A 119 17.96 -0.80 9.07
N ALA A 120 19.04 -1.54 8.88
CA ALA A 120 19.83 -1.50 7.64
C ALA A 120 19.02 -2.00 6.43
N MET A 121 18.21 -3.05 6.60
CA MET A 121 17.33 -3.55 5.55
C MET A 121 16.17 -2.60 5.24
N ALA A 122 15.71 -1.83 6.19
CA ALA A 122 14.66 -0.82 6.00
C ALA A 122 15.19 0.48 5.35
N TYR A 123 16.50 0.69 5.36
CA TYR A 123 17.12 1.89 4.80
C TYR A 123 16.83 2.00 3.29
N GLY A 124 16.34 3.17 2.87
CA GLY A 124 15.94 3.43 1.48
C GLY A 124 14.60 2.82 1.06
N ARG A 125 13.89 2.14 1.96
CA ARG A 125 12.53 1.67 1.76
C ARG A 125 11.57 2.65 2.42
N SER A 126 10.62 3.14 1.65
CA SER A 126 9.68 4.17 2.12
C SER A 126 8.32 3.59 2.50
N GLN A 127 8.28 2.34 2.98
CA GLN A 127 7.02 1.74 3.46
C GLN A 127 6.44 2.60 4.59
N ASP A 128 5.13 2.78 4.57
CA ASP A 128 4.36 3.66 5.45
C ASP A 128 4.72 5.16 5.36
N TYR A 129 5.51 5.57 4.36
CA TYR A 129 5.78 6.97 4.12
C TYR A 129 4.51 7.71 3.70
N GLN A 130 4.17 8.73 4.46
CA GLN A 130 2.95 9.52 4.32
C GLN A 130 3.29 10.99 4.57
N PRO A 131 3.73 11.71 3.55
CA PRO A 131 4.05 13.13 3.67
C PRO A 131 2.78 13.97 3.68
N GLU A 132 2.84 15.11 4.34
CA GLU A 132 1.81 16.14 4.22
C GLU A 132 1.70 16.63 2.78
N GLN A 133 0.46 16.79 2.32
CA GLN A 133 0.15 17.21 0.96
C GLN A 133 -0.39 18.67 0.93
N PRO A 134 -0.20 19.40 -0.19
CA PRO A 134 -0.72 20.77 -0.31
C PRO A 134 -2.24 20.89 -0.11
N ILE A 135 -2.96 19.82 -0.46
CA ILE A 135 -4.41 19.68 -0.25
C ILE A 135 -4.64 18.29 0.36
N TYR A 136 -5.43 18.22 1.43
CA TYR A 136 -5.90 16.94 1.94
C TYR A 136 -6.88 16.32 0.93
N TYR A 137 -6.39 15.33 0.17
CA TYR A 137 -7.21 14.61 -0.80
C TYR A 137 -7.57 13.22 -0.28
N SER A 138 -8.86 13.00 -0.01
CA SER A 138 -9.31 11.72 0.51
C SER A 138 -9.71 10.74 -0.60
N HIS A 139 -8.93 9.69 -0.77
CA HIS A 139 -9.32 8.56 -1.62
C HIS A 139 -10.51 7.80 -1.04
N ALA A 140 -10.68 7.77 0.28
CA ALA A 140 -11.83 7.16 0.93
C ALA A 140 -13.15 7.81 0.50
N VAL A 141 -13.17 9.14 0.36
CA VAL A 141 -14.36 9.86 -0.13
C VAL A 141 -14.57 9.62 -1.62
N HIS A 142 -13.52 9.77 -2.45
CA HIS A 142 -13.66 9.72 -3.91
C HIS A 142 -13.82 8.29 -4.44
N ALA A 143 -12.88 7.40 -4.12
CA ALA A 143 -12.88 6.03 -4.62
C ALA A 143 -13.66 5.06 -3.73
N GLY A 144 -13.72 5.32 -2.42
CA GLY A 144 -14.49 4.51 -1.48
C GLY A 144 -15.97 4.82 -1.52
N THR A 145 -16.37 5.96 -0.98
CA THR A 145 -17.79 6.33 -0.84
C THR A 145 -18.46 6.62 -2.20
N ASN A 146 -17.81 7.42 -3.05
CA ASN A 146 -18.36 7.80 -4.36
C ASN A 146 -18.03 6.82 -5.48
N GLN A 147 -17.23 5.78 -5.23
CA GLN A 147 -16.91 4.70 -6.17
C GLN A 147 -16.33 5.19 -7.51
N ILE A 148 -15.65 6.34 -7.50
CA ILE A 148 -14.98 6.86 -8.70
C ILE A 148 -13.84 5.91 -9.07
N ASN A 149 -13.85 5.43 -10.33
CA ASN A 149 -12.83 4.52 -10.82
C ASN A 149 -11.43 5.17 -10.79
N CYS A 150 -10.42 4.42 -10.33
CA CYS A 150 -9.04 4.88 -10.22
C CYS A 150 -8.52 5.47 -11.54
N GLN A 151 -8.86 4.82 -12.67
CA GLN A 151 -8.42 5.23 -14.01
C GLN A 151 -9.12 6.50 -14.53
N TYR A 152 -10.16 6.99 -13.87
CA TYR A 152 -10.74 8.28 -14.21
C TYR A 152 -9.75 9.42 -13.94
N CYS A 153 -9.03 9.32 -12.84
CA CYS A 153 -8.00 10.29 -12.44
C CYS A 153 -6.59 9.86 -12.86
N HIS A 154 -6.27 8.56 -12.75
CA HIS A 154 -4.96 7.99 -13.06
C HIS A 154 -4.95 7.30 -14.44
N THR A 155 -5.31 8.05 -15.49
CA THR A 155 -5.45 7.53 -16.86
C THR A 155 -4.16 6.89 -17.39
N GLY A 156 -3.00 7.40 -16.99
CA GLY A 156 -1.70 6.88 -17.40
C GLY A 156 -1.41 5.45 -16.91
N ALA A 157 -2.10 4.99 -15.87
CA ALA A 157 -1.88 3.65 -15.30
C ALA A 157 -2.12 2.51 -16.31
N ALA A 158 -3.08 2.67 -17.22
CA ALA A 158 -3.37 1.68 -18.26
C ALA A 158 -2.69 1.98 -19.60
N GLN A 159 -2.06 3.14 -19.77
CA GLN A 159 -1.58 3.61 -21.07
C GLN A 159 -0.06 3.79 -21.13
N GLY A 160 0.61 3.96 -20.00
CA GLY A 160 2.01 4.33 -19.98
C GLY A 160 2.82 3.76 -18.81
N LYS A 161 4.07 4.19 -18.77
CA LYS A 161 5.01 3.83 -17.70
C LYS A 161 4.52 4.34 -16.34
N GLN A 162 3.98 5.55 -16.28
CA GLN A 162 3.56 6.21 -15.05
C GLN A 162 2.04 6.32 -14.98
N ALA A 163 1.48 6.14 -13.78
CA ALA A 163 0.04 6.27 -13.55
C ALA A 163 -0.48 7.70 -13.76
N THR A 164 0.38 8.69 -13.68
CA THR A 164 0.09 10.13 -13.69
C THR A 164 -0.75 10.59 -12.50
N ILE A 165 -0.52 11.83 -12.08
CA ILE A 165 -1.38 12.54 -11.15
C ILE A 165 -2.31 13.42 -12.00
N PRO A 166 -3.62 13.45 -11.73
CA PRO A 166 -4.55 14.21 -12.54
C PRO A 166 -4.24 15.73 -12.46
N SER A 167 -4.44 16.41 -13.58
CA SER A 167 -4.40 17.86 -13.60
C SER A 167 -5.61 18.46 -12.88
N VAL A 168 -5.51 19.71 -12.48
CA VAL A 168 -6.61 20.46 -11.85
C VAL A 168 -7.91 20.42 -12.67
N ASN A 169 -7.80 20.31 -14.01
CA ASN A 169 -8.95 20.19 -14.90
C ASN A 169 -9.84 19.00 -14.57
N VAL A 170 -9.24 17.86 -14.22
CA VAL A 170 -9.99 16.65 -13.86
C VAL A 170 -10.79 16.88 -12.57
N CYS A 171 -10.18 17.55 -11.59
CA CYS A 171 -10.87 17.92 -10.34
C CYS A 171 -12.07 18.84 -10.62
N MET A 172 -11.87 19.82 -11.48
CA MET A 172 -12.89 20.83 -11.82
C MET A 172 -14.04 20.29 -12.65
N ASN A 173 -13.95 19.07 -13.22
CA ASN A 173 -15.12 18.43 -13.84
C ASN A 173 -16.28 18.27 -12.86
N CYS A 174 -16.00 18.07 -11.58
CA CYS A 174 -17.00 17.93 -10.53
C CYS A 174 -17.04 19.15 -9.61
N HIS A 175 -15.88 19.69 -9.23
CA HIS A 175 -15.78 20.73 -8.20
C HIS A 175 -16.19 22.13 -8.67
N GLN A 176 -16.56 22.34 -9.93
CA GLN A 176 -17.28 23.54 -10.33
C GLN A 176 -18.70 23.58 -9.71
N ALA A 177 -19.30 22.39 -9.49
CA ALA A 177 -20.64 22.26 -8.92
C ALA A 177 -20.63 21.81 -7.46
N ILE A 178 -19.59 21.04 -7.05
CA ILE A 178 -19.44 20.52 -5.69
C ILE A 178 -18.47 21.43 -4.94
N ASN A 179 -19.01 22.42 -4.23
CA ASN A 179 -18.25 23.46 -3.53
C ASN A 179 -18.21 23.30 -2.01
N GLU A 180 -18.98 22.36 -1.48
CA GLU A 180 -19.05 22.06 -0.05
C GLU A 180 -18.92 20.54 0.19
N TYR A 181 -18.28 20.17 1.29
CA TYR A 181 -18.24 18.82 1.77
C TYR A 181 -19.35 18.58 2.79
N LYS A 182 -20.21 17.61 2.52
CA LYS A 182 -21.37 17.24 3.37
C LYS A 182 -21.31 15.77 3.83
N GLY A 183 -20.15 15.14 3.73
CA GLY A 183 -19.95 13.76 4.15
C GLY A 183 -19.65 13.60 5.63
N GLU A 184 -19.21 12.42 6.00
CA GLU A 184 -18.76 12.11 7.35
C GLU A 184 -17.50 12.88 7.72
N LYS A 185 -17.28 13.11 9.02
CA LYS A 185 -16.08 13.78 9.51
C LYS A 185 -14.83 13.04 9.07
N MET A 186 -13.87 13.79 8.55
CA MET A 186 -12.57 13.28 8.17
C MET A 186 -11.53 13.64 9.22
N TYR A 187 -10.53 12.79 9.37
CA TYR A 187 -9.43 12.99 10.29
C TYR A 187 -8.11 12.74 9.58
N ASN A 188 -7.10 13.54 9.88
CA ASN A 188 -5.73 13.29 9.44
C ASN A 188 -5.06 12.22 10.33
N GLU A 189 -3.81 11.85 10.03
CA GLU A 189 -3.07 10.88 10.86
C GLU A 189 -2.84 11.32 12.31
N ALA A 190 -2.77 12.62 12.56
CA ALA A 190 -2.65 13.16 13.90
C ALA A 190 -3.96 13.08 14.70
N GLY A 191 -5.06 12.62 14.06
CA GLY A 191 -6.38 12.56 14.68
C GLY A 191 -7.11 13.90 14.72
N GLU A 192 -6.62 14.90 13.99
CA GLU A 192 -7.26 16.20 13.89
C GLU A 192 -8.36 16.19 12.83
N GLU A 193 -9.49 16.85 13.13
CA GLU A 193 -10.62 16.95 12.20
C GLU A 193 -10.24 17.83 11.00
N VAL A 194 -10.48 17.31 9.79
CA VAL A 194 -10.21 18.00 8.53
C VAL A 194 -11.52 18.58 7.99
N ASP A 195 -11.54 19.88 7.75
CA ASP A 195 -12.65 20.56 7.07
C ASP A 195 -12.54 20.36 5.56
N GLY A 196 -13.30 19.40 5.01
CA GLY A 196 -13.31 19.11 3.58
C GLY A 196 -13.74 20.28 2.71
N THR A 197 -14.59 21.18 3.22
CA THR A 197 -14.96 22.40 2.50
C THR A 197 -13.78 23.37 2.39
N ALA A 198 -12.98 23.50 3.45
CA ALA A 198 -11.75 24.30 3.40
C ALA A 198 -10.73 23.72 2.40
N GLU A 199 -10.64 22.38 2.29
CA GLU A 199 -9.77 21.73 1.31
C GLU A 199 -10.25 21.96 -0.14
N ILE A 200 -11.56 21.96 -0.40
CA ILE A 200 -12.12 22.36 -1.70
C ILE A 200 -11.77 23.82 -2.03
N LYS A 201 -11.79 24.72 -1.04
CA LYS A 201 -11.36 26.11 -1.26
C LYS A 201 -9.87 26.25 -1.56
N LYS A 202 -9.01 25.36 -1.03
CA LYS A 202 -7.60 25.27 -1.45
C LYS A 202 -7.50 24.87 -2.93
N LEU A 203 -8.28 23.85 -3.38
CA LEU A 203 -8.34 23.48 -4.80
C LEU A 203 -8.72 24.69 -5.67
N TYR A 204 -9.68 25.50 -5.27
CA TYR A 204 -10.10 26.69 -6.03
C TYR A 204 -8.98 27.72 -6.22
N LYS A 205 -8.08 27.86 -5.23
CA LYS A 205 -6.90 28.72 -5.38
C LYS A 205 -5.96 28.23 -6.48
N TYR A 206 -5.77 26.89 -6.58
CA TYR A 206 -4.98 26.29 -7.68
C TYR A 206 -5.71 26.35 -9.02
N ALA A 207 -7.03 26.18 -9.02
CA ALA A 207 -7.85 26.26 -10.23
C ALA A 207 -8.00 27.71 -10.76
N GLY A 208 -7.72 28.72 -9.95
CA GLY A 208 -8.07 30.10 -10.26
C GLY A 208 -9.58 30.28 -10.42
N PHE A 209 -10.38 29.49 -9.68
CA PHE A 209 -11.82 29.45 -9.78
C PHE A 209 -12.48 30.33 -8.72
N GLU A 210 -13.48 31.10 -9.15
CA GLU A 210 -14.33 31.90 -8.29
C GLU A 210 -15.77 31.40 -8.42
N GLU A 211 -16.40 31.10 -7.30
CA GLU A 211 -17.79 30.65 -7.29
C GLU A 211 -18.73 31.64 -7.98
N GLY A 212 -19.68 31.11 -8.74
CA GLY A 212 -20.63 31.94 -9.50
C GLY A 212 -20.07 32.52 -10.81
N LYS A 213 -18.81 32.24 -11.14
CA LYS A 213 -18.23 32.62 -12.43
C LYS A 213 -17.89 31.38 -13.26
N PRO A 214 -17.94 31.47 -14.59
CA PRO A 214 -17.43 30.40 -15.45
C PRO A 214 -15.94 30.15 -15.16
N TRP A 215 -15.55 28.89 -15.08
CA TRP A 215 -14.14 28.53 -14.88
C TRP A 215 -13.31 28.74 -16.14
N ASP A 216 -12.18 29.37 -15.98
CA ASP A 216 -11.18 29.59 -17.03
C ASP A 216 -9.95 28.70 -16.77
N PRO A 217 -9.80 27.57 -17.51
CA PRO A 217 -8.67 26.65 -17.34
C PRO A 217 -7.28 27.30 -17.51
N SER A 218 -7.19 28.43 -18.22
CA SER A 218 -5.90 29.11 -18.44
C SER A 218 -5.31 29.72 -17.16
N LYS A 219 -6.15 29.94 -16.14
CA LYS A 219 -5.74 30.45 -14.83
C LYS A 219 -5.27 29.38 -13.87
N ALA A 220 -5.49 28.10 -14.22
CA ALA A 220 -5.13 26.99 -13.34
C ALA A 220 -3.61 26.87 -13.19
N LYS A 221 -3.19 26.62 -11.96
CA LYS A 221 -1.80 26.30 -11.60
C LYS A 221 -1.69 24.85 -11.17
N PRO A 222 -0.59 24.16 -11.45
CA PRO A 222 -0.40 22.79 -10.99
C PRO A 222 -0.36 22.74 -9.46
N ILE A 223 -0.93 21.68 -8.88
CA ILE A 223 -0.76 21.39 -7.45
C ILE A 223 0.58 20.68 -7.30
N GLU A 224 1.41 21.15 -6.41
CA GLU A 224 2.75 20.61 -6.16
C GLU A 224 2.68 19.42 -5.19
N TRP A 225 2.12 18.32 -5.68
CA TRP A 225 1.98 17.09 -4.90
C TRP A 225 3.34 16.50 -4.50
N VAL A 226 3.46 16.11 -3.23
CA VAL A 226 4.63 15.38 -2.76
C VAL A 226 4.53 13.93 -3.21
N ARG A 227 5.56 13.45 -3.89
CA ARG A 227 5.59 12.08 -4.41
C ARG A 227 5.76 11.07 -3.28
N ILE A 228 4.83 10.12 -3.18
CA ILE A 228 4.82 9.08 -2.16
C ILE A 228 5.59 7.84 -2.62
N HIS A 229 5.20 7.29 -3.78
CA HIS A 229 5.82 6.09 -4.32
C HIS A 229 7.01 6.45 -5.21
N ASN A 230 8.19 5.99 -4.83
CA ASN A 230 9.42 6.22 -5.57
C ASN A 230 10.23 4.95 -5.69
N LEU A 231 10.69 4.65 -6.90
CA LEU A 231 11.67 3.61 -7.16
C LEU A 231 13.02 4.25 -7.45
N PRO A 232 14.14 3.59 -7.15
CA PRO A 232 15.46 4.03 -7.55
C PRO A 232 15.56 4.20 -9.07
N ASP A 233 16.35 5.15 -9.55
CA ASP A 233 16.45 5.50 -10.97
C ASP A 233 16.89 4.34 -11.86
N HIS A 234 17.63 3.39 -11.31
CA HIS A 234 18.09 2.18 -12.01
C HIS A 234 17.01 1.09 -12.14
N VAL A 235 15.77 1.35 -11.65
CA VAL A 235 14.66 0.40 -11.73
C VAL A 235 13.63 0.86 -12.74
N TYR A 236 13.39 0.03 -13.74
CA TYR A 236 12.32 0.21 -14.71
C TYR A 236 11.03 -0.44 -14.21
N PHE A 237 9.96 0.33 -14.16
CA PHE A 237 8.62 -0.16 -13.87
C PHE A 237 7.61 0.47 -14.84
N ASN A 238 6.71 -0.34 -15.37
CA ASN A 238 5.68 0.11 -16.31
C ASN A 238 4.29 -0.27 -15.82
N HIS A 239 3.49 0.72 -15.46
CA HIS A 239 2.11 0.50 -15.00
C HIS A 239 1.26 -0.19 -16.05
N ALA A 240 1.32 0.20 -17.33
CA ALA A 240 0.48 -0.39 -18.36
C ALA A 240 0.72 -1.89 -18.55
N GLN A 241 1.95 -2.37 -18.37
CA GLN A 241 2.24 -3.81 -18.41
C GLN A 241 1.57 -4.55 -17.26
N HIS A 242 1.53 -3.97 -16.07
CA HIS A 242 0.94 -4.60 -14.88
C HIS A 242 -0.59 -4.46 -14.88
N VAL A 243 -1.09 -3.24 -15.12
CA VAL A 243 -2.51 -2.93 -14.99
C VAL A 243 -3.31 -3.43 -16.20
N LYS A 244 -2.86 -3.12 -17.43
CA LYS A 244 -3.61 -3.48 -18.64
C LYS A 244 -3.27 -4.87 -19.14
N ALA A 245 -1.99 -5.19 -19.31
CA ALA A 245 -1.57 -6.48 -19.84
C ALA A 245 -1.66 -7.58 -18.77
N GLY A 246 -1.18 -7.31 -17.55
CA GLY A 246 -1.20 -8.27 -16.43
C GLY A 246 -2.53 -8.34 -15.70
N GLN A 247 -3.42 -7.36 -15.87
CA GLN A 247 -4.69 -7.23 -15.14
C GLN A 247 -4.52 -7.28 -13.61
N VAL A 248 -3.39 -6.76 -13.14
CA VAL A 248 -3.10 -6.66 -11.69
C VAL A 248 -3.93 -5.53 -11.09
N ALA A 249 -4.65 -5.83 -10.02
CA ALA A 249 -5.45 -4.84 -9.31
C ALA A 249 -4.56 -3.77 -8.65
N CYS A 250 -5.02 -2.53 -8.63
CA CYS A 250 -4.28 -1.41 -8.03
C CYS A 250 -3.92 -1.68 -6.57
N GLN A 251 -4.84 -2.30 -5.83
CA GLN A 251 -4.71 -2.62 -4.41
C GLN A 251 -3.58 -3.61 -4.12
N THR A 252 -3.18 -4.44 -5.08
CA THR A 252 -2.08 -5.38 -4.90
C THR A 252 -0.77 -4.68 -4.53
N CYS A 253 -0.53 -3.50 -5.09
CA CYS A 253 0.68 -2.70 -4.85
C CYS A 253 0.43 -1.52 -3.91
N HIS A 254 -0.75 -0.90 -4.00
CA HIS A 254 -1.08 0.31 -3.27
C HIS A 254 -1.92 0.08 -1.99
N GLY A 255 -2.28 -1.19 -1.70
CA GLY A 255 -3.15 -1.52 -0.57
C GLY A 255 -4.59 -1.05 -0.80
N GLU A 256 -5.37 -1.01 0.26
CA GLU A 256 -6.77 -0.58 0.20
C GLU A 256 -6.89 0.96 0.13
N ILE A 257 -6.33 1.53 -0.93
CA ILE A 257 -6.24 2.98 -1.13
C ILE A 257 -7.62 3.66 -1.08
N GLN A 258 -8.67 2.95 -1.48
CA GLN A 258 -10.06 3.42 -1.38
C GLN A 258 -10.57 3.55 0.07
N LYS A 259 -9.77 3.15 1.06
CA LYS A 259 -10.06 3.37 2.49
C LYS A 259 -9.14 4.42 3.11
N MET A 260 -8.19 4.95 2.36
CA MET A 260 -7.21 5.91 2.87
C MET A 260 -7.74 7.34 2.75
N GLY A 261 -7.71 8.08 3.86
CA GLY A 261 -7.88 9.52 3.85
C GLY A 261 -6.66 10.15 3.19
N GLU A 262 -5.52 10.08 3.84
CA GLU A 262 -4.23 10.43 3.26
C GLU A 262 -3.52 9.17 2.77
N VAL A 263 -2.92 9.24 1.59
CA VAL A 263 -2.26 8.09 0.96
C VAL A 263 -0.89 7.89 1.57
N LYS A 264 -0.59 6.64 1.91
CA LYS A 264 0.74 6.19 2.31
C LYS A 264 1.28 5.10 1.39
N GLN A 265 2.60 4.94 1.38
CA GLN A 265 3.20 3.83 0.65
C GLN A 265 2.94 2.51 1.38
N PHE A 266 2.07 1.68 0.82
CA PHE A 266 1.66 0.40 1.40
C PHE A 266 2.77 -0.66 1.32
N SER A 267 3.30 -0.90 0.13
CA SER A 267 4.32 -1.94 -0.10
C SER A 267 5.73 -1.37 0.03
N ASP A 268 6.69 -2.22 0.42
CA ASP A 268 8.08 -1.82 0.56
C ASP A 268 8.79 -1.59 -0.79
N LEU A 269 8.17 -2.05 -1.89
CA LEU A 269 8.67 -1.95 -3.27
C LEU A 269 10.12 -2.45 -3.43
N SER A 270 10.55 -3.40 -2.58
CA SER A 270 11.87 -4.00 -2.68
C SER A 270 11.97 -4.95 -3.87
N MET A 271 13.20 -5.22 -4.31
CA MET A 271 13.45 -6.23 -5.35
C MET A 271 12.85 -7.59 -4.97
N GLY A 272 13.01 -8.01 -3.71
CA GLY A 272 12.44 -9.28 -3.22
C GLY A 272 10.93 -9.32 -3.31
N TRP A 273 10.24 -8.22 -3.00
CA TRP A 273 8.79 -8.10 -3.11
C TRP A 273 8.33 -8.27 -4.56
N CYS A 274 8.98 -7.58 -5.50
CA CYS A 274 8.68 -7.70 -6.94
C CYS A 274 8.93 -9.12 -7.46
N VAL A 275 10.10 -9.70 -7.14
CA VAL A 275 10.49 -11.04 -7.59
C VAL A 275 9.54 -12.12 -7.03
N ASN A 276 9.14 -12.03 -5.78
CA ASN A 276 8.19 -12.98 -5.19
C ASN A 276 6.83 -12.91 -5.89
N CYS A 277 6.31 -11.71 -6.16
CA CYS A 277 5.10 -11.54 -6.95
C CYS A 277 5.22 -12.19 -8.34
N HIS A 278 6.33 -12.00 -9.05
CA HIS A 278 6.57 -12.58 -10.38
C HIS A 278 6.70 -14.12 -10.37
N ARG A 279 7.14 -14.70 -9.26
CA ARG A 279 7.20 -16.16 -9.07
C ARG A 279 5.84 -16.81 -8.91
N GLU A 280 4.92 -16.10 -8.31
CA GLU A 280 3.59 -16.59 -7.95
C GLU A 280 2.51 -16.19 -8.97
N THR A 281 2.62 -14.98 -9.54
CA THR A 281 1.61 -14.44 -10.44
C THR A 281 1.59 -15.17 -11.77
N LYS A 282 0.39 -15.57 -12.17
CA LYS A 282 0.16 -16.21 -13.46
C LYS A 282 0.08 -15.18 -14.56
N VAL A 283 0.64 -15.51 -15.72
CA VAL A 283 0.54 -14.66 -16.91
C VAL A 283 -0.88 -14.68 -17.45
N GLN A 284 -1.43 -13.51 -17.72
CA GLN A 284 -2.71 -13.36 -18.39
C GLN A 284 -2.51 -13.46 -19.90
N PHE A 285 -2.91 -14.59 -20.47
CA PHE A 285 -2.79 -14.83 -21.92
C PHE A 285 -4.07 -14.47 -22.70
N LYS A 286 -5.22 -14.44 -22.05
CA LYS A 286 -6.49 -14.18 -22.71
C LYS A 286 -6.55 -12.71 -23.15
N ASP A 287 -6.83 -12.49 -24.43
CA ASP A 287 -6.99 -11.16 -25.04
C ASP A 287 -5.79 -10.24 -24.84
N ASN A 288 -4.61 -10.82 -24.65
CA ASN A 288 -3.38 -10.10 -24.37
C ASN A 288 -2.38 -10.23 -25.52
N GLY A 289 -2.40 -9.24 -26.43
CA GLY A 289 -1.47 -9.19 -27.55
C GLY A 289 0.01 -8.99 -27.17
N PHE A 290 0.28 -8.58 -25.91
CA PHE A 290 1.64 -8.35 -25.42
C PHE A 290 2.46 -9.65 -25.37
N TYR A 291 1.78 -10.78 -25.11
CA TYR A 291 2.40 -12.09 -24.99
C TYR A 291 2.17 -12.97 -26.24
N SER A 292 1.75 -12.41 -27.35
CA SER A 292 1.55 -13.16 -28.60
C SER A 292 2.82 -13.84 -29.10
N ILE A 293 4.00 -13.27 -28.74
CA ILE A 293 5.31 -13.89 -29.04
C ILE A 293 5.53 -15.25 -28.35
N TYR A 294 4.73 -15.57 -27.34
CA TYR A 294 4.78 -16.84 -26.61
C TYR A 294 3.77 -17.87 -27.16
N GLU A 295 3.59 -17.91 -28.49
CA GLU A 295 2.68 -18.83 -29.18
C GLU A 295 2.84 -20.29 -28.72
N LYS A 296 4.07 -20.70 -28.42
CA LYS A 296 4.35 -22.04 -27.88
C LYS A 296 3.58 -22.29 -26.58
N TYR A 297 3.57 -21.34 -25.65
CA TYR A 297 2.83 -21.49 -24.38
C TYR A 297 1.33 -21.48 -24.61
N HIS A 298 0.83 -20.73 -25.58
CA HIS A 298 -0.56 -20.78 -26.01
C HIS A 298 -0.93 -22.16 -26.59
N ALA A 299 -0.06 -22.72 -27.44
CA ALA A 299 -0.26 -24.03 -28.02
C ALA A 299 -0.22 -25.15 -26.96
N ASP A 300 0.72 -25.06 -26.02
CA ASP A 300 0.87 -26.03 -24.94
C ASP A 300 -0.30 -25.98 -23.95
N LEU A 301 -0.86 -24.81 -23.67
CA LEU A 301 -2.10 -24.64 -22.89
C LEU A 301 -3.31 -25.21 -23.63
N LYS A 302 -3.45 -24.93 -24.94
CA LYS A 302 -4.54 -25.48 -25.77
C LYS A 302 -4.48 -26.99 -25.92
N SER A 303 -3.28 -27.55 -26.03
CA SER A 303 -3.09 -29.00 -26.18
C SER A 303 -3.16 -29.78 -24.86
N GLY A 304 -3.36 -29.11 -23.73
CA GLY A 304 -3.40 -29.73 -22.41
C GLY A 304 -2.05 -30.22 -21.88
N LYS A 305 -0.94 -29.90 -22.55
CA LYS A 305 0.41 -30.22 -22.07
C LYS A 305 0.75 -29.45 -20.80
N ILE A 306 0.18 -28.25 -20.67
CA ILE A 306 0.28 -27.44 -19.47
C ILE A 306 -1.10 -27.40 -18.84
N ASP A 307 -1.17 -27.77 -17.57
CA ASP A 307 -2.39 -27.69 -16.78
C ASP A 307 -2.86 -26.23 -16.69
N SER A 308 -4.01 -25.95 -17.30
CA SER A 308 -4.60 -24.60 -17.32
C SER A 308 -4.91 -24.07 -15.91
N THR A 309 -5.11 -24.97 -14.94
CA THR A 309 -5.37 -24.59 -13.54
C THR A 309 -4.11 -24.10 -12.85
N LYS A 310 -2.95 -24.68 -13.19
CA LYS A 310 -1.64 -24.26 -12.66
C LYS A 310 -1.13 -23.01 -13.36
N GLY A 311 -1.44 -22.82 -14.65
CA GLY A 311 -1.01 -21.68 -15.45
C GLY A 311 0.52 -21.60 -15.64
N ILE A 312 0.94 -20.52 -16.26
CA ILE A 312 2.37 -20.17 -16.44
C ILE A 312 2.64 -18.92 -15.60
N THR A 313 3.64 -18.97 -14.73
CA THR A 313 4.02 -17.79 -13.93
C THR A 313 4.86 -16.80 -14.73
N VAL A 314 4.88 -15.54 -14.29
CA VAL A 314 5.68 -14.49 -14.90
C VAL A 314 7.18 -14.85 -14.89
N GLU A 315 7.67 -15.53 -13.85
CA GLU A 315 9.03 -16.06 -13.80
C GLU A 315 9.35 -16.97 -14.99
N LYS A 316 8.44 -17.89 -15.34
CA LYS A 316 8.65 -18.85 -16.44
C LYS A 316 8.77 -18.20 -17.82
N ILE A 317 8.27 -16.99 -17.98
CA ILE A 317 8.43 -16.21 -19.20
C ILE A 317 9.59 -15.21 -19.13
N GLY A 318 10.48 -15.36 -18.15
CA GLY A 318 11.65 -14.52 -17.96
C GLY A 318 11.39 -13.22 -17.20
N GLY A 319 10.25 -13.10 -16.49
CA GLY A 319 9.91 -11.88 -15.75
C GLY A 319 10.76 -11.62 -14.51
N THR A 320 11.65 -12.56 -14.13
CA THR A 320 12.62 -12.39 -13.04
C THR A 320 14.04 -12.17 -13.52
N GLU A 321 14.26 -12.05 -14.84
CA GLU A 321 15.56 -11.71 -15.40
C GLU A 321 15.95 -10.27 -15.04
N CYS A 322 17.21 -10.06 -14.66
CA CYS A 322 17.70 -8.77 -14.17
C CYS A 322 17.39 -7.61 -15.11
N GLN A 323 17.59 -7.80 -16.42
CA GLN A 323 17.37 -6.78 -17.45
C GLN A 323 15.89 -6.40 -17.68
N LYS A 324 14.94 -7.11 -17.09
CA LYS A 324 13.51 -6.74 -17.17
C LYS A 324 13.17 -5.58 -16.24
N CYS A 325 13.94 -5.44 -15.17
CA CYS A 325 13.72 -4.42 -14.14
C CYS A 325 14.89 -3.43 -14.03
N HIS A 326 16.08 -3.79 -14.49
CA HIS A 326 17.28 -2.97 -14.41
C HIS A 326 17.87 -2.69 -15.80
N TYR A 327 18.32 -1.45 -16.05
CA TYR A 327 18.99 -1.01 -17.29
C TYR A 327 20.28 -0.25 -17.00
#